data_6be1cd49e084e326fe77fe89bf08e3c7
#
_entry.id   6be1cd49e084e326fe77fe89bf08e3c7
#
_cell.length_a   1.000
_cell.length_b   1.000
_cell.length_c   1.000
_cell.angle_alpha   90.00
_cell.angle_beta   90.00
_cell.angle_gamma   90.00
#
_symmetry.space_group_name_H-M   'P 1'
#
loop_
_entity.id
_entity.type
_entity.pdbx_description
1 polymer ?
#
loop_
_entity_poly.entity_id
_entity_poly.type
_entity_poly.pdbx_seq_one_letter_code
_entity_poly.pdbx_strand_id
1 'polypeptide(L)' 'GIVEPGTVVTAIVAGGEEVFLLGSREIAAGSDHDVYSEASPLGQAILGLKVGEKSSYEAPNGRSISVEIVAVETYTG' A
#
# COMPACT_ATOMS: atom_id res chain seq x y z
N GLY A 1 3.91 -8.55 10.11
CA GLY A 1 3.30 -7.47 9.57
C GLY A 1 2.04 -7.65 8.75
N ILE A 2 1.04 -6.93 9.17
CA ILE A 2 -0.23 -6.84 8.45
C ILE A 2 -0.35 -5.41 7.91
N VAL A 3 -0.84 -5.28 6.69
CA VAL A 3 -1.06 -3.95 6.10
C VAL A 3 -2.20 -3.26 6.83
N GLU A 4 -1.90 -2.12 7.43
CA GLU A 4 -2.87 -1.31 8.16
C GLU A 4 -2.48 0.16 8.06
N PRO A 5 -3.39 1.09 8.37
CA PRO A 5 -3.04 2.51 8.37
C PRO A 5 -1.87 2.79 9.30
N GLY A 6 -0.92 3.60 8.83
CA GLY A 6 0.30 3.89 9.59
C GLY A 6 1.44 2.93 9.34
N THR A 7 1.37 2.12 8.28
CA THR A 7 2.47 1.22 7.91
C THR A 7 3.12 1.65 6.60
N VAL A 8 4.42 1.38 6.48
CA VAL A 8 5.15 1.50 5.22
C VAL A 8 5.10 0.15 4.55
N VAL A 9 4.58 0.12 3.34
CA VAL A 9 4.36 -1.11 2.59
C VAL A 9 5.29 -1.16 1.39
N THR A 10 6.00 -2.28 1.25
CA THR A 10 6.74 -2.58 0.02
C THR A 10 5.95 -3.64 -0.72
N ALA A 11 5.58 -3.35 -1.95
CA ALA A 11 4.74 -4.24 -2.74
C ALA A 11 5.16 -4.24 -4.21
N ILE A 12 4.88 -5.35 -4.87
CA ILE A 12 5.04 -5.44 -6.32
C ILE A 12 3.70 -5.05 -6.92
N VAL A 13 3.66 -3.93 -7.62
CA VAL A 13 2.44 -3.40 -8.23
C VAL A 13 2.64 -3.39 -9.74
N ALA A 14 1.79 -4.11 -10.46
CA ALA A 14 1.87 -4.25 -11.92
C ALA A 14 3.25 -4.69 -12.40
N GLY A 15 3.92 -5.56 -11.62
CA GLY A 15 5.23 -6.08 -11.95
C GLY A 15 6.41 -5.19 -11.55
N GLY A 16 6.16 -4.06 -10.89
CA GLY A 16 7.20 -3.15 -10.40
C GLY A 16 7.15 -3.00 -8.89
N GLU A 17 8.31 -3.01 -8.25
CA GLU A 17 8.37 -2.82 -6.80
C GLU A 17 8.15 -1.36 -6.44
N GLU A 18 7.26 -1.13 -5.49
CA GLU A 18 6.98 0.21 -4.98
C GLU A 18 6.95 0.20 -3.46
N VAL A 19 7.40 1.30 -2.87
CA VAL A 19 7.38 1.51 -1.42
C VAL A 19 6.52 2.74 -1.15
N PHE A 20 5.54 2.60 -0.27
CA PHE A 20 4.63 3.70 0.03
C PHE A 20 4.13 3.60 1.47
N LEU A 21 3.66 4.74 1.98
CA LEU A 21 3.05 4.82 3.30
C LEU A 21 1.53 4.74 3.13
N LEU A 22 0.91 3.83 3.86
CA LEU A 22 -0.55 3.74 3.86
C LEU A 22 -1.09 4.52 5.05
N GLY A 23 -1.94 5.50 4.80
CA GLY A 23 -2.51 6.27 5.87
C GLY A 23 -3.06 7.62 5.42
N SER A 24 -3.34 8.48 6.39
CA SER A 24 -3.88 9.81 6.14
C SER A 24 -2.77 10.78 5.76
N ARG A 25 -3.16 11.92 5.19
CA ARG A 25 -2.23 12.99 4.86
C ARG A 25 -1.51 13.53 6.09
N GLU A 26 -2.12 13.44 7.25
CA GLU A 26 -1.51 13.90 8.49
C GLU A 26 -0.30 13.07 8.85
N ILE A 27 -0.38 11.76 8.65
CA ILE A 27 0.75 10.86 8.86
C ILE A 27 1.84 11.16 7.83
N ALA A 28 1.45 11.54 6.62
CA ALA A 28 2.37 11.80 5.52
C ALA A 28 3.14 13.10 5.66
N ALA A 29 2.65 14.03 6.47
CA ALA A 29 3.31 15.32 6.64
C ALA A 29 4.73 15.11 7.18
N GLY A 30 5.72 15.47 6.38
CA GLY A 30 7.12 15.26 6.73
C GLY A 30 7.69 13.90 6.29
N SER A 31 6.92 13.07 5.61
CA SER A 31 7.40 11.81 5.07
C SER A 31 7.92 11.98 3.64
N ASP A 32 9.00 11.30 3.31
CA ASP A 32 9.52 11.25 1.95
C ASP A 32 8.87 10.15 1.11
N HIS A 33 7.98 9.37 1.71
CA HIS A 33 7.30 8.28 1.01
C HIS A 33 6.08 8.77 0.26
N ASP A 34 5.76 8.09 -0.84
CA ASP A 34 4.46 8.25 -1.47
C ASP A 34 3.40 7.78 -0.47
N VAL A 35 2.25 8.45 -0.48
CA VAL A 35 1.19 8.15 0.46
C VAL A 35 -0.06 7.75 -0.28
N TYR A 36 -0.61 6.61 0.12
CA TYR A 36 -1.91 6.16 -0.36
C TYR A 36 -2.88 6.14 0.81
N SER A 37 -4.06 6.69 0.58
CA SER A 37 -5.14 6.63 1.57
C SER A 37 -5.65 5.19 1.69
N GLU A 38 -6.03 4.81 2.90
CA GLU A 38 -6.69 3.52 3.13
C GLU A 38 -8.03 3.42 2.36
N ALA A 39 -8.59 4.55 1.98
CA ALA A 39 -9.82 4.60 1.19
C ALA A 39 -9.57 4.55 -0.31
N SER A 40 -8.30 4.62 -0.76
CA SER A 40 -7.98 4.51 -2.19
C SER A 40 -8.19 3.08 -2.68
N PRO A 41 -8.39 2.88 -3.99
CA PRO A 41 -8.54 1.53 -4.54
C PRO A 41 -7.38 0.61 -4.16
N LEU A 42 -6.14 1.10 -4.25
CA LEU A 42 -4.98 0.32 -3.85
C LEU A 42 -5.01 0.02 -2.35
N GLY A 43 -5.28 1.02 -1.53
CA GLY A 43 -5.33 0.85 -0.08
C GLY A 43 -6.37 -0.17 0.34
N GLN A 44 -7.56 -0.12 -0.23
CA GLN A 44 -8.63 -1.07 0.08
C GLN A 44 -8.27 -2.50 -0.35
N ALA A 45 -7.55 -2.64 -1.46
CA ALA A 45 -7.18 -3.95 -1.96
C ALA A 45 -6.17 -4.65 -1.07
N ILE A 46 -5.27 -3.91 -0.43
CA ILE A 46 -4.19 -4.49 0.36
C ILE A 46 -4.42 -4.44 1.86
N LEU A 47 -5.38 -3.66 2.32
CA LEU A 47 -5.66 -3.51 3.75
C LEU A 47 -5.96 -4.87 4.39
N GLY A 48 -5.23 -5.22 5.44
CA GLY A 48 -5.39 -6.49 6.14
C GLY A 48 -4.59 -7.64 5.56
N LEU A 49 -3.86 -7.43 4.47
CA LEU A 49 -3.01 -8.47 3.90
C LEU A 49 -1.72 -8.61 4.71
N LYS A 50 -1.15 -9.80 4.65
CA LYS A 50 0.13 -10.12 5.27
C LYS A 50 1.22 -10.19 4.22
N VAL A 51 2.47 -10.13 4.67
CA VAL A 51 3.63 -10.33 3.79
C VAL A 51 3.48 -11.67 3.06
N GLY A 52 3.67 -11.66 1.74
CA GLY A 52 3.53 -12.83 0.90
C GLY A 52 2.14 -13.02 0.31
N GLU A 53 1.15 -12.27 0.76
CA GLU A 53 -0.20 -12.34 0.20
C GLU A 53 -0.31 -11.48 -1.06
N LYS A 54 -1.24 -11.84 -1.91
CA LYS A 54 -1.47 -11.15 -3.17
C LYS A 54 -2.91 -10.68 -3.25
N SER A 55 -3.11 -9.60 -3.98
CA SER A 55 -4.44 -9.08 -4.25
C SER A 55 -4.45 -8.40 -5.62
N SER A 56 -5.55 -7.81 -5.98
CA SER A 56 -5.66 -7.01 -7.18
C SER A 56 -6.70 -5.92 -6.96
N TYR A 57 -6.59 -4.86 -7.75
CA TYR A 57 -7.57 -3.80 -7.70
C TYR A 57 -7.81 -3.28 -9.11
N GLU A 58 -8.95 -2.64 -9.30
CA GLU A 58 -9.31 -2.04 -10.58
C GLU A 58 -8.83 -0.61 -10.63
N ALA A 59 -7.98 -0.31 -11.60
CA ALA A 59 -7.50 1.04 -11.84
C ALA A 59 -8.61 1.89 -12.48
N PRO A 60 -8.51 3.23 -12.42
CA PRO A 60 -9.51 4.10 -13.03
C PRO A 60 -9.74 3.87 -14.52
N ASN A 61 -8.75 3.30 -15.21
CA ASN A 61 -8.87 2.98 -16.64
C ASN A 61 -9.55 1.63 -16.90
N GLY A 62 -10.07 0.98 -15.86
CA GLY A 62 -10.75 -0.30 -15.99
C GLY A 62 -9.85 -1.51 -16.01
N ARG A 63 -8.56 -1.35 -15.84
CA ARG A 63 -7.61 -2.47 -15.82
C ARG A 63 -7.45 -3.04 -14.43
N SER A 64 -7.31 -4.38 -14.36
CA SER A 64 -7.01 -5.05 -13.12
C SER A 64 -5.51 -5.02 -12.90
N ILE A 65 -5.09 -4.56 -11.73
CA ILE A 65 -3.67 -4.43 -11.38
C ILE A 65 -3.38 -5.39 -10.23
N SER A 66 -2.40 -6.27 -10.42
CA SER A 66 -2.00 -7.22 -9.37
C SER A 66 -1.02 -6.57 -8.41
N VAL A 67 -1.15 -6.93 -7.14
CA VAL A 67 -0.32 -6.43 -6.06
C VAL A 67 0.12 -7.63 -5.20
N GLU A 68 1.41 -7.67 -4.88
CA GLU A 68 1.95 -8.66 -3.97
C GLU A 68 2.67 -7.95 -2.82
N ILE A 69 2.34 -8.30 -1.59
CA ILE A 69 2.94 -7.67 -0.42
C ILE A 69 4.30 -8.32 -0.14
N VAL A 70 5.36 -7.53 -0.21
CA VAL A 70 6.73 -7.98 0.01
C VAL A 70 7.17 -7.72 1.45
N ALA A 71 6.86 -6.55 1.97
CA ALA A 71 7.23 -6.18 3.34
C ALA A 71 6.25 -5.16 3.89
N VAL A 72 6.08 -5.17 5.20
CA VAL A 72 5.24 -4.20 5.91
C VAL A 72 5.96 -3.80 7.18
N GLU A 73 6.15 -2.50 7.37
CA GLU A 73 6.81 -1.97 8.57
C GLU A 73 5.95 -0.87 9.19
N THR A 74 5.94 -0.81 10.51
CA THR A 74 5.26 0.27 11.22
C THR A 74 6.00 1.59 10.97
N TYR A 75 5.27 2.61 10.58
CA TYR A 75 5.84 3.94 10.39
C TYR A 75 6.03 4.60 11.76
N THR A 76 7.26 4.95 12.08
CA THR A 76 7.61 5.54 13.37
C THR A 76 8.05 6.99 13.29
N GLY A 77 8.15 7.50 12.11
CA GLY A 77 8.68 8.82 11.89
C GLY A 77 7.75 9.85 11.47
#